data_c7bad1f53383022bb7687c110014245d
#
_entry.id   c7bad1f53383022bb7687c110014245d
#
_cell.length_a   1.000
_cell.length_b   1.000
_cell.length_c   1.000
_cell.angle_alpha   90.00
_cell.angle_beta   90.00
_cell.angle_gamma   90.00
#
_symmetry.space_group_name_H-M   'P 1'
#
loop_
_entity.id
_entity.type
_entity.pdbx_description
1 polymer ?
#
loop_
_entity_poly.entity_id
_entity_poly.type
_entity_poly.pdbx_seq_one_letter_code
_entity_poly.pdbx_strand_id
1 'polypeptide(L)'
;MGANMDDYTRMGYSPEAVCEYVMTLLNSNYEEWHMQNPDKNYRDFPFSIKKMSVSGCLFDFGKLNDVSRNILSGMTAEQVYDGLTGWAAEFDPEFAAELTRDPEYTKSILAIGRGGKKPRKDLAVWSDAKPYMGFFYDRYFAVTDSIPDSFSREDVNAVLAGFLDSYDEGDDMNVWFEKIKRIAAALGYAADMKEYKSDPQAFRGSVADVSMFIRVAVTGKMNSPDLY
;
A
#
# COMPACT_ATOMS: atom_id res chain seq x y z
N MET A 1 -19.94 13.00 8.86
CA MET A 1 -19.31 12.05 9.79
C MET A 1 -19.34 12.67 11.17
N GLY A 2 -19.90 11.96 12.13
CA GLY A 2 -20.06 12.44 13.49
C GLY A 2 -18.96 11.93 14.42
N ALA A 3 -19.07 12.29 15.70
CA ALA A 3 -18.18 11.80 16.76
C ALA A 3 -18.55 10.38 17.23
N ASN A 4 -19.26 9.59 16.40
CA ASN A 4 -19.64 8.22 16.75
C ASN A 4 -18.44 7.29 16.54
N MET A 5 -18.00 6.62 17.60
CA MET A 5 -16.89 5.66 17.55
C MET A 5 -17.16 4.47 16.63
N ASP A 6 -18.43 4.06 16.49
CA ASP A 6 -18.83 2.96 15.60
C ASP A 6 -18.48 3.25 14.13
N ASP A 7 -18.50 4.52 13.70
CA ASP A 7 -18.12 4.90 12.34
C ASP A 7 -16.64 4.58 12.08
N TYR A 8 -15.75 4.84 13.04
CA TYR A 8 -14.31 4.55 12.90
C TYR A 8 -14.06 3.04 12.88
N THR A 9 -14.74 2.28 13.73
CA THR A 9 -14.65 0.82 13.74
C THR A 9 -15.12 0.23 12.41
N ARG A 10 -16.25 0.72 11.89
CA ARG A 10 -16.80 0.29 10.59
C ARG A 10 -15.87 0.63 9.41
N MET A 11 -15.24 1.78 9.45
CA MET A 11 -14.22 2.16 8.46
C MET A 11 -12.95 1.30 8.57
N GLY A 12 -12.70 0.69 9.71
CA GLY A 12 -11.57 -0.19 9.95
C GLY A 12 -10.35 0.50 10.53
N TYR A 13 -10.50 1.64 11.23
CA TYR A 13 -9.41 2.18 12.03
C TYR A 13 -9.10 1.24 13.20
N SER A 14 -7.81 1.00 13.45
CA SER A 14 -7.43 0.29 14.68
C SER A 14 -7.68 1.19 15.89
N PRO A 15 -8.07 0.61 17.05
CA PRO A 15 -8.22 1.38 18.29
C PRO A 15 -6.97 2.17 18.66
N GLU A 16 -5.79 1.60 18.42
CA GLU A 16 -4.50 2.23 18.66
C GLU A 16 -4.34 3.51 17.85
N ALA A 17 -4.69 3.47 16.56
CA ALA A 17 -4.56 4.63 15.66
C ALA A 17 -5.47 5.78 16.11
N VAL A 18 -6.69 5.47 16.49
CA VAL A 18 -7.63 6.48 17.00
C VAL A 18 -7.13 7.07 18.32
N CYS A 19 -6.66 6.22 19.25
CA CYS A 19 -6.14 6.68 20.53
C CYS A 19 -4.89 7.55 20.36
N GLU A 20 -3.93 7.13 19.54
CA GLU A 20 -2.72 7.92 19.27
C GLU A 20 -3.06 9.28 18.67
N TYR A 21 -3.94 9.31 17.68
CA TYR A 21 -4.39 10.56 17.09
C TYR A 21 -5.07 11.47 18.12
N VAL A 22 -5.95 10.92 18.96
CA VAL A 22 -6.59 11.69 20.04
C VAL A 22 -5.56 12.25 21.01
N MET A 23 -4.50 11.50 21.32
CA MET A 23 -3.41 11.99 22.18
C MET A 23 -2.70 13.20 21.54
N THR A 24 -2.51 13.24 20.23
CA THR A 24 -1.94 14.42 19.56
C THR A 24 -2.84 15.66 19.69
N LEU A 25 -4.15 15.46 19.73
CA LEU A 25 -5.11 16.56 19.92
C LEU A 25 -5.18 17.04 21.37
N LEU A 26 -5.03 16.11 22.32
CA LEU A 26 -5.18 16.41 23.75
C LEU A 26 -3.93 17.02 24.37
N ASN A 27 -2.73 16.66 23.89
CA ASN A 27 -1.46 17.11 24.49
C ASN A 27 -0.47 17.56 23.43
N SER A 28 -0.13 18.84 23.43
CA SER A 28 0.73 19.49 22.43
C SER A 28 2.16 18.93 22.35
N ASN A 29 2.63 18.20 23.38
CA ASN A 29 3.94 17.59 23.41
C ASN A 29 3.93 16.07 23.15
N TYR A 30 2.77 15.50 22.80
CA TYR A 30 2.67 14.07 22.52
C TYR A 30 3.47 13.65 21.29
N GLU A 31 3.37 14.40 20.19
CA GLU A 31 4.08 14.09 18.95
C GLU A 31 5.62 14.09 19.14
N GLU A 32 6.14 15.08 19.86
CA GLU A 32 7.57 15.16 20.16
C GLU A 32 8.01 13.98 21.03
N TRP A 33 7.23 13.66 22.07
CA TRP A 33 7.51 12.52 22.95
C TRP A 33 7.48 11.20 22.14
N HIS A 34 6.50 10.99 21.27
CA HIS A 34 6.39 9.78 20.46
C HIS A 34 7.57 9.63 19.48
N MET A 35 8.01 10.72 18.84
CA MET A 35 9.22 10.72 18.00
C MET A 35 10.49 10.32 18.76
N GLN A 36 10.60 10.72 20.04
CA GLN A 36 11.73 10.37 20.91
C GLN A 36 11.61 8.96 21.50
N ASN A 37 10.44 8.36 21.49
CA ASN A 37 10.12 7.07 22.08
C ASN A 37 9.29 6.20 21.10
N PRO A 38 9.81 5.87 19.90
CA PRO A 38 9.03 5.21 18.84
C PRO A 38 8.56 3.80 19.21
N ASP A 39 9.25 3.15 20.16
CA ASP A 39 8.93 1.78 20.61
C ASP A 39 7.96 1.74 21.81
N LYS A 40 7.54 2.92 22.32
CA LYS A 40 6.63 2.99 23.46
C LYS A 40 5.18 3.11 23.02
N ASN A 41 4.30 2.51 23.82
CA ASN A 41 2.86 2.63 23.62
C ASN A 41 2.37 4.04 24.05
N TYR A 42 1.31 4.55 23.42
CA TYR A 42 0.71 5.84 23.80
C TYR A 42 0.29 5.89 25.27
N ARG A 43 0.01 4.74 25.91
CA ARG A 43 -0.33 4.64 27.34
C ARG A 43 0.85 4.96 28.27
N ASP A 44 2.09 4.87 27.76
CA ASP A 44 3.29 5.20 28.53
C ASP A 44 3.57 6.71 28.53
N PHE A 45 2.82 7.47 27.75
CA PHE A 45 2.98 8.93 27.71
C PHE A 45 2.59 9.55 29.05
N PRO A 46 3.41 10.44 29.63
CA PRO A 46 3.11 11.15 30.88
C PRO A 46 2.04 12.23 30.63
N PHE A 47 0.79 11.79 30.45
CA PHE A 47 -0.35 12.64 30.16
C PHE A 47 -0.57 13.68 31.26
N SER A 48 -0.85 14.92 30.86
CA SER A 48 -1.13 16.02 31.80
C SER A 48 -2.29 16.89 31.33
N ILE A 49 -3.32 16.97 32.14
CA ILE A 49 -4.46 17.86 31.91
C ILE A 49 -4.02 19.33 31.76
N LYS A 50 -2.92 19.74 32.43
CA LYS A 50 -2.38 21.10 32.33
C LYS A 50 -1.82 21.44 30.96
N LYS A 51 -1.55 20.43 30.11
CA LYS A 51 -1.05 20.57 28.75
C LYS A 51 -2.16 20.53 27.70
N MET A 52 -3.41 20.37 28.11
CA MET A 52 -4.55 20.38 27.21
C MET A 52 -4.87 21.82 26.77
N SER A 53 -5.24 21.98 25.50
CA SER A 53 -5.71 23.25 24.98
C SER A 53 -7.10 23.58 25.50
N VAL A 54 -7.30 24.80 25.99
CA VAL A 54 -8.60 25.30 26.46
C VAL A 54 -9.52 25.65 25.27
N SER A 55 -8.95 25.98 24.13
CA SER A 55 -9.70 26.39 22.91
C SER A 55 -10.23 25.22 22.09
N GLY A 56 -9.95 23.98 22.53
CA GLY A 56 -10.24 22.79 21.72
C GLY A 56 -9.23 22.59 20.60
N CYS A 57 -9.47 21.58 19.79
CA CYS A 57 -8.63 21.24 18.63
C CYS A 57 -9.52 20.87 17.43
N LEU A 58 -9.02 21.18 16.24
CA LEU A 58 -9.69 20.78 15.00
C LEU A 58 -9.37 19.32 14.69
N PHE A 59 -10.42 18.53 14.48
CA PHE A 59 -10.26 17.15 14.02
C PHE A 59 -9.91 17.14 12.52
N ASP A 60 -8.83 16.43 12.16
CA ASP A 60 -8.33 16.30 10.79
C ASP A 60 -8.22 14.83 10.40
N PHE A 61 -9.06 14.38 9.46
CA PHE A 61 -9.02 13.02 8.94
C PHE A 61 -7.73 12.70 8.18
N GLY A 62 -7.10 13.66 7.51
CA GLY A 62 -5.82 13.48 6.86
C GLY A 62 -4.76 13.07 7.87
N LYS A 63 -4.69 13.79 8.98
CA LYS A 63 -3.76 13.51 10.08
C LYS A 63 -4.05 12.14 10.74
N LEU A 64 -5.33 11.80 10.96
CA LEU A 64 -5.70 10.48 11.47
C LEU A 64 -5.24 9.37 10.53
N ASN A 65 -5.45 9.52 9.22
CA ASN A 65 -5.00 8.56 8.22
C ASN A 65 -3.47 8.41 8.24
N ASP A 66 -2.72 9.51 8.39
CA ASP A 66 -1.26 9.45 8.45
C ASP A 66 -0.76 8.72 9.71
N VAL A 67 -1.37 8.99 10.87
CA VAL A 67 -1.09 8.26 12.12
C VAL A 67 -1.41 6.77 11.92
N SER A 68 -2.57 6.45 11.38
CA SER A 68 -3.00 5.07 11.15
C SER A 68 -2.08 4.32 10.18
N ARG A 69 -1.68 4.94 9.06
CA ARG A 69 -0.71 4.35 8.12
C ARG A 69 0.64 4.07 8.80
N ASN A 70 1.09 4.95 9.67
CA ASN A 70 2.34 4.74 10.42
C ASN A 70 2.23 3.50 11.31
N ILE A 71 1.15 3.37 12.05
CA ILE A 71 0.90 2.23 12.94
C ILE A 71 0.79 0.93 12.14
N LEU A 72 -0.09 0.89 11.11
CA LEU A 72 -0.30 -0.30 10.30
C LEU A 72 0.98 -0.74 9.56
N SER A 73 1.80 0.21 9.12
CA SER A 73 3.07 -0.11 8.45
C SER A 73 4.12 -0.74 9.36
N GLY A 74 4.05 -0.45 10.67
CA GLY A 74 4.93 -1.02 11.69
C GLY A 74 4.51 -2.43 12.17
N MET A 75 3.28 -2.85 11.86
CA MET A 75 2.77 -4.17 12.24
C MET A 75 3.44 -5.29 11.40
N THR A 76 3.58 -6.47 11.99
CA THR A 76 3.97 -7.68 11.26
C THR A 76 2.82 -8.15 10.35
N ALA A 77 3.12 -9.00 9.36
CA ALA A 77 2.09 -9.61 8.51
C ALA A 77 1.04 -10.37 9.32
N GLU A 78 1.45 -11.07 10.38
CA GLU A 78 0.57 -11.77 11.31
C GLU A 78 -0.39 -10.81 12.02
N GLN A 79 0.12 -9.73 12.58
CA GLN A 79 -0.70 -8.71 13.26
C GLN A 79 -1.71 -8.06 12.31
N VAL A 80 -1.30 -7.80 11.07
CA VAL A 80 -2.22 -7.26 10.04
C VAL A 80 -3.26 -8.30 9.65
N TYR A 81 -2.87 -9.58 9.51
CA TYR A 81 -3.79 -10.67 9.23
C TYR A 81 -4.87 -10.78 10.31
N ASP A 82 -4.48 -10.81 11.58
CA ASP A 82 -5.41 -10.91 12.70
C ASP A 82 -6.36 -9.71 12.77
N GLY A 83 -5.85 -8.49 12.63
CA GLY A 83 -6.66 -7.27 12.63
C GLY A 83 -7.62 -7.20 11.44
N LEU A 84 -7.13 -7.49 10.24
CA LEU A 84 -7.92 -7.48 9.02
C LEU A 84 -9.03 -8.54 9.02
N THR A 85 -8.69 -9.78 9.38
CA THR A 85 -9.68 -10.88 9.41
C THR A 85 -10.71 -10.66 10.51
N GLY A 86 -10.31 -10.14 11.68
CA GLY A 86 -11.23 -9.76 12.75
C GLY A 86 -12.22 -8.69 12.32
N TRP A 87 -11.72 -7.61 11.67
CA TRP A 87 -12.58 -6.56 11.12
C TRP A 87 -13.50 -7.11 10.00
N ALA A 88 -12.93 -7.87 9.06
CA ALA A 88 -13.68 -8.37 7.92
C ALA A 88 -14.77 -9.37 8.34
N ALA A 89 -14.56 -10.16 9.39
CA ALA A 89 -15.58 -11.07 9.91
C ALA A 89 -16.87 -10.34 10.31
N GLU A 90 -16.78 -9.10 10.79
CA GLU A 90 -17.92 -8.29 11.18
C GLU A 90 -18.50 -7.45 10.02
N PHE A 91 -17.62 -6.85 9.19
CA PHE A 91 -18.02 -5.81 8.23
C PHE A 91 -17.96 -6.23 6.76
N ASP A 92 -17.23 -7.29 6.40
CA ASP A 92 -17.17 -7.89 5.07
C ASP A 92 -16.93 -9.41 5.16
N PRO A 93 -17.96 -10.20 5.60
CA PRO A 93 -17.82 -11.64 5.82
C PRO A 93 -17.37 -12.43 4.58
N GLU A 94 -17.72 -11.94 3.37
CA GLU A 94 -17.29 -12.59 2.13
C GLU A 94 -15.77 -12.43 1.92
N PHE A 95 -15.23 -11.27 2.24
CA PHE A 95 -13.79 -11.05 2.19
C PHE A 95 -13.07 -11.82 3.30
N ALA A 96 -13.64 -11.87 4.51
CA ALA A 96 -13.11 -12.69 5.60
C ALA A 96 -12.98 -14.17 5.20
N ALA A 97 -14.01 -14.73 4.55
CA ALA A 97 -13.99 -16.11 4.08
C ALA A 97 -12.87 -16.36 3.03
N GLU A 98 -12.60 -15.37 2.16
CA GLU A 98 -11.50 -15.47 1.19
C GLU A 98 -10.13 -15.39 1.86
N LEU A 99 -9.93 -14.44 2.79
CA LEU A 99 -8.68 -14.27 3.53
C LEU A 99 -8.32 -15.49 4.38
N THR A 100 -9.32 -16.16 4.93
CA THR A 100 -9.15 -17.31 5.82
C THR A 100 -9.14 -18.65 5.09
N ARG A 101 -9.43 -18.70 3.79
CA ARG A 101 -9.38 -19.92 2.97
C ARG A 101 -7.97 -20.52 2.89
N ASP A 102 -6.97 -19.64 2.75
CA ASP A 102 -5.55 -19.99 2.83
C ASP A 102 -4.81 -18.90 3.63
N PRO A 103 -4.67 -19.10 4.95
CA PRO A 103 -4.03 -18.11 5.82
C PRO A 103 -2.57 -17.82 5.47
N GLU A 104 -1.80 -18.83 5.05
CA GLU A 104 -0.38 -18.65 4.73
C GLU A 104 -0.20 -17.87 3.44
N TYR A 105 -1.03 -18.12 2.44
CA TYR A 105 -1.07 -17.31 1.22
C TYR A 105 -1.42 -15.85 1.54
N THR A 106 -2.46 -15.62 2.33
CA THR A 106 -2.87 -14.26 2.74
C THR A 106 -1.77 -13.55 3.51
N LYS A 107 -1.10 -14.23 4.45
CA LYS A 107 0.03 -13.65 5.20
C LYS A 107 1.22 -13.32 4.31
N SER A 108 1.50 -14.14 3.30
CA SER A 108 2.57 -13.86 2.33
C SER A 108 2.29 -12.57 1.54
N ILE A 109 1.04 -12.36 1.11
CA ILE A 109 0.60 -11.11 0.47
C ILE A 109 0.77 -9.92 1.43
N LEU A 110 0.32 -10.07 2.68
CA LEU A 110 0.43 -9.01 3.69
C LEU A 110 1.87 -8.71 4.11
N ALA A 111 2.82 -9.61 3.86
CA ALA A 111 4.23 -9.40 4.11
C ALA A 111 4.91 -8.48 3.07
N ILE A 112 4.31 -8.32 1.88
CA ILE A 112 4.87 -7.49 0.80
C ILE A 112 5.11 -6.06 1.29
N GLY A 113 6.36 -5.61 1.22
CA GLY A 113 6.77 -4.26 1.62
C GLY A 113 6.77 -4.00 3.13
N ARG A 114 6.69 -5.04 3.99
CA ARG A 114 6.77 -4.95 5.46
C ARG A 114 8.13 -5.38 6.00
N GLY A 115 8.41 -5.01 7.24
CA GLY A 115 9.62 -5.46 7.97
C GLY A 115 10.92 -4.81 7.53
N GLY A 116 10.94 -4.00 6.47
CA GLY A 116 12.12 -3.29 6.00
C GLY A 116 12.37 -1.97 6.73
N LYS A 117 13.51 -1.32 6.44
CA LYS A 117 13.85 0.00 7.00
C LYS A 117 12.84 1.11 6.64
N LYS A 118 12.11 0.95 5.56
CA LYS A 118 11.07 1.87 5.07
C LYS A 118 9.85 1.06 4.67
N PRO A 119 9.04 0.61 5.64
CA PRO A 119 7.85 -0.16 5.34
C PRO A 119 6.85 0.68 4.53
N ARG A 120 6.12 0.03 3.65
CA ARG A 120 5.08 0.69 2.84
C ARG A 120 3.90 1.11 3.73
N LYS A 121 3.32 2.28 3.42
CA LYS A 121 2.21 2.90 4.15
C LYS A 121 0.93 2.92 3.30
N ASP A 122 0.61 1.78 2.69
CA ASP A 122 -0.47 1.70 1.71
C ASP A 122 -1.87 1.67 2.36
N LEU A 123 -2.00 1.11 3.56
CA LEU A 123 -3.28 0.97 4.25
C LEU A 123 -3.39 1.98 5.39
N ALA A 124 -4.47 2.76 5.41
CA ALA A 124 -4.86 3.59 6.54
C ALA A 124 -5.90 2.91 7.42
N VAL A 125 -6.77 2.11 6.82
CA VAL A 125 -7.87 1.39 7.49
C VAL A 125 -7.99 -0.02 6.91
N TRP A 126 -8.63 -0.92 7.64
CA TRP A 126 -8.82 -2.30 7.17
C TRP A 126 -9.65 -2.38 5.88
N SER A 127 -10.60 -1.46 5.71
CA SER A 127 -11.41 -1.39 4.48
C SER A 127 -10.60 -1.04 3.21
N ASP A 128 -9.39 -0.48 3.34
CA ASP A 128 -8.49 -0.24 2.22
C ASP A 128 -7.92 -1.55 1.64
N ALA A 129 -7.88 -2.63 2.42
CA ALA A 129 -7.19 -3.86 2.03
C ALA A 129 -7.82 -4.51 0.79
N LYS A 130 -9.14 -4.68 0.75
CA LYS A 130 -9.83 -5.33 -0.38
C LYS A 130 -9.61 -4.59 -1.71
N PRO A 131 -9.81 -3.27 -1.83
CA PRO A 131 -9.50 -2.54 -3.05
C PRO A 131 -8.01 -2.51 -3.39
N TYR A 132 -7.11 -2.59 -2.40
CA TYR A 132 -5.67 -2.52 -2.63
C TYR A 132 -5.06 -3.86 -3.07
N MET A 133 -5.41 -4.97 -2.41
CA MET A 133 -4.82 -6.30 -2.61
C MET A 133 -5.78 -7.35 -3.19
N GLY A 134 -7.02 -6.99 -3.47
CA GLY A 134 -8.03 -7.95 -3.93
C GLY A 134 -7.66 -8.70 -5.22
N PHE A 135 -6.81 -8.11 -6.06
CA PHE A 135 -6.36 -8.74 -7.30
C PHE A 135 -5.54 -10.03 -7.09
N PHE A 136 -5.03 -10.29 -5.90
CA PHE A 136 -4.39 -11.56 -5.55
C PHE A 136 -5.38 -12.73 -5.44
N TYR A 137 -6.67 -12.43 -5.43
CA TYR A 137 -7.75 -13.43 -5.34
C TYR A 137 -8.58 -13.40 -6.62
N ASP A 138 -8.69 -14.51 -7.32
CA ASP A 138 -9.43 -14.64 -8.60
C ASP A 138 -10.83 -14.04 -8.51
N ARG A 139 -11.50 -14.22 -7.37
CA ARG A 139 -12.84 -13.70 -7.11
C ARG A 139 -12.94 -12.16 -7.22
N TYR A 140 -11.87 -11.46 -6.88
CA TYR A 140 -11.82 -9.98 -6.81
C TYR A 140 -10.92 -9.37 -7.87
N PHE A 141 -10.27 -10.21 -8.71
CA PHE A 141 -9.51 -9.69 -9.83
C PHE A 141 -10.43 -8.97 -10.82
N ALA A 142 -10.11 -7.73 -11.11
CA ALA A 142 -10.81 -6.95 -12.14
C ALA A 142 -9.86 -5.93 -12.75
N VAL A 143 -9.90 -5.78 -14.06
CA VAL A 143 -9.18 -4.70 -14.73
C VAL A 143 -10.00 -3.42 -14.57
N THR A 144 -9.55 -2.54 -13.70
CA THR A 144 -10.23 -1.27 -13.38
C THR A 144 -9.57 -0.08 -14.05
N ASP A 145 -8.27 -0.17 -14.32
CA ASP A 145 -7.51 0.90 -14.96
C ASP A 145 -7.13 0.50 -16.38
N SER A 146 -7.08 1.48 -17.28
CA SER A 146 -6.66 1.28 -18.67
C SER A 146 -5.27 1.86 -18.90
N ILE A 147 -4.50 1.20 -19.78
CA ILE A 147 -3.27 1.77 -20.30
C ILE A 147 -3.64 3.00 -21.16
N PRO A 148 -2.91 4.13 -21.02
CA PRO A 148 -3.22 5.34 -21.80
C PRO A 148 -3.21 5.10 -23.31
N ASP A 149 -4.17 5.73 -24.02
CA ASP A 149 -4.33 5.61 -25.49
C ASP A 149 -3.14 6.16 -26.29
N SER A 150 -2.19 6.83 -25.63
CA SER A 150 -0.93 7.28 -26.24
C SER A 150 0.00 6.12 -26.61
N PHE A 151 -0.22 4.93 -26.07
CA PHE A 151 0.53 3.71 -26.39
C PHE A 151 -0.26 2.80 -27.32
N SER A 152 0.40 2.30 -28.36
CA SER A 152 -0.25 1.38 -29.28
C SER A 152 -0.50 0.02 -28.64
N ARG A 153 -1.58 -0.66 -29.06
CA ARG A 153 -1.87 -2.03 -28.59
C ARG A 153 -0.75 -2.99 -28.98
N GLU A 154 -0.11 -2.77 -30.15
CA GLU A 154 1.01 -3.57 -30.64
C GLU A 154 2.22 -3.45 -29.69
N ASP A 155 2.55 -2.24 -29.26
CA ASP A 155 3.67 -2.00 -28.33
C ASP A 155 3.40 -2.66 -26.98
N VAL A 156 2.19 -2.50 -26.44
CA VAL A 156 1.80 -3.13 -25.18
C VAL A 156 1.88 -4.65 -25.26
N ASN A 157 1.32 -5.25 -26.34
CA ASN A 157 1.38 -6.70 -26.55
C ASN A 157 2.80 -7.20 -26.71
N ALA A 158 3.70 -6.46 -27.39
CA ALA A 158 5.10 -6.83 -27.50
C ALA A 158 5.82 -6.85 -26.16
N VAL A 159 5.54 -5.86 -25.30
CA VAL A 159 6.07 -5.83 -23.92
C VAL A 159 5.58 -7.03 -23.10
N LEU A 160 4.27 -7.31 -23.15
CA LEU A 160 3.69 -8.42 -22.37
C LEU A 160 4.20 -9.78 -22.87
N ALA A 161 4.37 -9.95 -24.20
CA ALA A 161 4.98 -11.17 -24.75
C ALA A 161 6.42 -11.34 -24.27
N GLY A 162 7.24 -10.28 -24.36
CA GLY A 162 8.62 -10.32 -23.85
C GLY A 162 8.71 -10.59 -22.35
N PHE A 163 7.75 -10.09 -21.58
CA PHE A 163 7.66 -10.40 -20.16
C PHE A 163 7.35 -11.89 -19.91
N LEU A 164 6.34 -12.43 -20.58
CA LEU A 164 5.97 -13.84 -20.46
C LEU A 164 7.11 -14.78 -20.88
N ASP A 165 7.80 -14.47 -21.98
CA ASP A 165 8.92 -15.29 -22.48
C ASP A 165 10.14 -15.30 -21.52
N SER A 166 10.30 -14.23 -20.72
CA SER A 166 11.43 -14.09 -19.80
C SER A 166 11.09 -14.34 -18.33
N TYR A 167 9.81 -14.55 -17.99
CA TYR A 167 9.36 -14.76 -16.62
C TYR A 167 9.94 -16.03 -16.00
N ASP A 168 10.45 -15.88 -14.78
CA ASP A 168 10.96 -16.98 -13.96
C ASP A 168 10.62 -16.68 -12.49
N GLU A 169 9.88 -17.57 -11.84
CA GLU A 169 9.49 -17.41 -10.43
C GLU A 169 10.66 -17.47 -9.45
N GLY A 170 11.82 -17.95 -9.88
CA GLY A 170 13.05 -17.99 -9.09
C GLY A 170 13.90 -16.72 -9.16
N ASP A 171 13.49 -15.71 -9.94
CA ASP A 171 14.23 -14.46 -10.03
C ASP A 171 14.22 -13.71 -8.70
N ASP A 172 15.34 -13.10 -8.34
CA ASP A 172 15.31 -12.04 -7.33
C ASP A 172 14.87 -10.70 -7.92
N MET A 173 14.56 -9.74 -7.06
CA MET A 173 14.09 -8.40 -7.47
C MET A 173 15.01 -7.72 -8.47
N ASN A 174 16.34 -7.86 -8.36
CA ASN A 174 17.29 -7.22 -9.25
C ASN A 174 17.28 -7.91 -10.62
N VAL A 175 17.30 -9.24 -10.64
CA VAL A 175 17.23 -10.04 -11.88
C VAL A 175 15.93 -9.75 -12.61
N TRP A 176 14.80 -9.74 -11.90
CA TRP A 176 13.49 -9.41 -12.43
C TRP A 176 13.50 -8.02 -13.09
N PHE A 177 13.99 -6.99 -12.39
CA PHE A 177 14.01 -5.63 -12.91
C PHE A 177 14.97 -5.46 -14.10
N GLU A 178 16.11 -6.15 -14.11
CA GLU A 178 17.03 -6.16 -15.27
C GLU A 178 16.38 -6.81 -16.51
N LYS A 179 15.52 -7.82 -16.36
CA LYS A 179 14.73 -8.37 -17.45
C LYS A 179 13.77 -7.30 -18.03
N ILE A 180 13.09 -6.55 -17.17
CA ILE A 180 12.20 -5.45 -17.60
C ILE A 180 12.97 -4.38 -18.38
N LYS A 181 14.16 -4.00 -17.93
CA LYS A 181 15.04 -3.05 -18.65
C LYS A 181 15.46 -3.57 -20.03
N ARG A 182 15.77 -4.87 -20.14
CA ARG A 182 16.10 -5.50 -21.43
C ARG A 182 14.93 -5.48 -22.39
N ILE A 183 13.72 -5.78 -21.91
CA ILE A 183 12.50 -5.68 -22.71
C ILE A 183 12.30 -4.23 -23.18
N ALA A 184 12.43 -3.26 -22.27
CA ALA A 184 12.34 -1.84 -22.59
C ALA A 184 13.32 -1.45 -23.71
N ALA A 185 14.61 -1.75 -23.55
CA ALA A 185 15.64 -1.43 -24.56
C ALA A 185 15.38 -2.10 -25.92
N ALA A 186 14.98 -3.38 -25.91
CA ALA A 186 14.71 -4.14 -27.14
C ALA A 186 13.55 -3.56 -27.96
N LEU A 187 12.58 -2.90 -27.29
CA LEU A 187 11.40 -2.34 -27.93
C LEU A 187 11.46 -0.82 -28.14
N GLY A 188 12.64 -0.19 -27.88
CA GLY A 188 12.87 1.23 -28.11
C GLY A 188 12.34 2.13 -27.00
N TYR A 189 12.16 1.59 -25.78
CA TYR A 189 11.93 2.35 -24.58
C TYR A 189 13.25 2.61 -23.84
N ALA A 190 13.37 3.74 -23.17
CA ALA A 190 14.54 4.00 -22.35
C ALA A 190 14.60 3.04 -21.15
N ALA A 191 15.70 2.32 -21.00
CA ALA A 191 15.91 1.40 -19.86
C ALA A 191 16.29 2.13 -18.57
N ASP A 192 16.69 3.40 -18.65
CA ASP A 192 17.04 4.25 -17.52
C ASP A 192 16.26 5.57 -17.55
N MET A 193 15.71 5.97 -16.40
CA MET A 193 14.95 7.22 -16.28
C MET A 193 15.77 8.49 -16.48
N LYS A 194 17.10 8.45 -16.24
CA LYS A 194 17.98 9.61 -16.50
C LYS A 194 18.20 9.78 -18.00
N GLU A 195 18.38 8.67 -18.70
CA GLU A 195 18.48 8.66 -20.16
C GLU A 195 17.18 9.20 -20.79
N TYR A 196 16.04 8.71 -20.37
CA TYR A 196 14.74 9.21 -20.82
C TYR A 196 14.58 10.73 -20.60
N LYS A 197 14.93 11.22 -19.40
CA LYS A 197 14.81 12.65 -19.07
C LYS A 197 15.76 13.53 -19.88
N SER A 198 16.88 13.02 -20.36
CA SER A 198 17.84 13.78 -21.15
C SER A 198 17.37 14.00 -22.60
N ASP A 199 16.71 13.02 -23.20
CA ASP A 199 16.13 13.08 -24.55
C ASP A 199 14.85 12.23 -24.67
N PRO A 200 13.69 12.73 -24.22
CA PRO A 200 12.45 11.98 -24.30
C PRO A 200 11.99 11.66 -25.72
N GLN A 201 12.45 12.44 -26.72
CA GLN A 201 12.07 12.28 -28.13
C GLN A 201 12.76 11.08 -28.80
N ALA A 202 13.88 10.62 -28.23
CA ALA A 202 14.63 9.48 -28.77
C ALA A 202 13.96 8.13 -28.49
N PHE A 203 12.95 8.09 -27.60
CA PHE A 203 12.36 6.85 -27.10
C PHE A 203 10.85 6.84 -27.29
N ARG A 204 10.26 5.64 -27.35
CA ARG A 204 8.78 5.45 -27.34
C ARG A 204 8.16 5.72 -25.98
N GLY A 205 8.97 5.73 -24.93
CA GLY A 205 8.63 5.89 -23.52
C GLY A 205 9.80 5.43 -22.65
N SER A 206 9.54 5.06 -21.42
CA SER A 206 10.54 4.67 -20.43
C SER A 206 10.29 3.29 -19.84
N VAL A 207 11.23 2.76 -19.08
CA VAL A 207 11.06 1.54 -18.28
C VAL A 207 9.89 1.64 -17.29
N ALA A 208 9.50 2.85 -16.87
CA ALA A 208 8.33 3.05 -16.02
C ALA A 208 7.03 2.75 -16.78
N ASP A 209 6.95 3.08 -18.07
CA ASP A 209 5.80 2.77 -18.92
C ASP A 209 5.70 1.26 -19.16
N VAL A 210 6.83 0.61 -19.45
CA VAL A 210 6.92 -0.86 -19.57
C VAL A 210 6.46 -1.55 -18.27
N SER A 211 6.92 -1.08 -17.11
CA SER A 211 6.49 -1.57 -15.80
C SER A 211 5.00 -1.33 -15.55
N MET A 212 4.46 -0.21 -16.01
CA MET A 212 3.02 0.11 -15.90
C MET A 212 2.19 -0.85 -16.75
N PHE A 213 2.60 -1.19 -17.99
CA PHE A 213 1.88 -2.16 -18.82
C PHE A 213 1.77 -3.52 -18.14
N ILE A 214 2.90 -4.01 -17.60
CA ILE A 214 2.94 -5.28 -16.87
C ILE A 214 2.05 -5.19 -15.62
N ARG A 215 2.15 -4.07 -14.87
CA ARG A 215 1.35 -3.85 -13.67
C ARG A 215 -0.16 -3.92 -13.97
N VAL A 216 -0.62 -3.20 -14.98
CA VAL A 216 -2.05 -3.21 -15.35
C VAL A 216 -2.48 -4.61 -15.81
N ALA A 217 -1.65 -5.31 -16.58
CA ALA A 217 -1.97 -6.66 -17.01
C ALA A 217 -2.08 -7.66 -15.85
N VAL A 218 -1.17 -7.57 -14.87
CA VAL A 218 -1.10 -8.53 -13.75
C VAL A 218 -2.07 -8.18 -12.61
N THR A 219 -2.29 -6.88 -12.35
CA THR A 219 -3.07 -6.43 -11.19
C THR A 219 -4.42 -5.78 -11.54
N GLY A 220 -4.63 -5.47 -12.81
CA GLY A 220 -5.79 -4.70 -13.28
C GLY A 220 -5.74 -3.22 -12.91
N LYS A 221 -4.60 -2.73 -12.36
CA LYS A 221 -4.49 -1.39 -11.77
C LYS A 221 -3.17 -0.71 -12.11
N MET A 222 -3.20 0.63 -12.19
CA MET A 222 -1.97 1.44 -12.30
C MET A 222 -1.21 1.55 -10.98
N ASN A 223 -1.89 1.43 -9.85
CA ASN A 223 -1.29 1.45 -8.52
C ASN A 223 -1.58 0.15 -7.77
N SER A 224 -0.53 -0.49 -7.29
CA SER A 224 -0.59 -1.79 -6.60
C SER A 224 0.60 -1.93 -5.63
N PRO A 225 0.66 -2.96 -4.78
CA PRO A 225 1.92 -3.42 -4.17
C PRO A 225 3.04 -3.58 -5.19
N ASP A 226 4.28 -3.78 -4.73
CA ASP A 226 5.39 -4.04 -5.63
C ASP A 226 5.10 -5.26 -6.51
N LEU A 227 5.53 -5.19 -7.79
CA LEU A 227 5.28 -6.25 -8.78
C LEU A 227 6.17 -7.49 -8.59
N TYR A 228 7.18 -7.33 -7.75
CA TYR A 228 8.10 -8.39 -7.39
C TYR A 228 7.69 -9.01 -6.06
#